data_de1bbda3d35edabf3c0b4a01e47625ff
#
_entry.id   de1bbda3d35edabf3c0b4a01e47625ff
#
_cell.length_a   1.000
_cell.length_b   1.000
_cell.length_c   1.000
_cell.angle_alpha   90.00
_cell.angle_beta   90.00
_cell.angle_gamma   90.00
#
_symmetry.space_group_name_H-M   'P 1'
#
loop_
_entity.id
_entity.type
_entity.pdbx_description
1 polymer ?
#
loop_
_entity_poly.entity_id
_entity_poly.type
_entity_poly.pdbx_seq_one_letter_code
_entity_poly.pdbx_strand_id
1 'polypeptide(L)'
;VARELIGMHLVRSYRGKKIIGRIVETEAYQGPQDLAAHSARGRTDRNAVMFGPAGFAYVYLIYGMWDCVNVVTREQGVPHAVLIRAVEPVANIKGKTWGPGLLCKAMRIDRGLSGADLCNSTSKARLWIQTPAEPKQSRIARATRIGVDYAGAWAQKHWRFFDQRSPYVSTVRAAARRRLLHSNSNRA
;
A
#
# COMPACT_ATOMS: atom_id res chain seq x y z
N VAL A 1 12.75 -2.74 -3.75
CA VAL A 1 11.88 -2.55 -2.58
C VAL A 1 10.42 -2.92 -2.85
N ALA A 2 9.74 -2.38 -3.91
CA ALA A 2 8.29 -2.65 -4.12
C ALA A 2 7.98 -4.15 -4.29
N ARG A 3 8.81 -4.89 -5.03
CA ARG A 3 8.69 -6.33 -5.20
C ARG A 3 9.00 -7.10 -3.92
N GLU A 4 10.00 -6.65 -3.16
CA GLU A 4 10.49 -7.32 -1.94
C GLU A 4 9.52 -7.17 -0.76
N LEU A 5 8.69 -6.13 -0.77
CA LEU A 5 7.64 -5.95 0.22
C LEU A 5 6.49 -6.97 0.07
N ILE A 6 6.34 -7.61 -1.10
CA ILE A 6 5.33 -8.67 -1.28
C ILE A 6 5.70 -9.88 -0.41
N GLY A 7 4.77 -10.27 0.46
CA GLY A 7 4.96 -11.36 1.42
C GLY A 7 5.35 -10.90 2.82
N MET A 8 5.88 -9.67 2.97
CA MET A 8 6.18 -9.08 4.28
C MET A 8 4.90 -8.79 5.08
N HIS A 9 5.00 -8.72 6.39
CA HIS A 9 3.91 -8.35 7.26
C HIS A 9 3.93 -6.85 7.57
N LEU A 10 2.83 -6.15 7.26
CA LEU A 10 2.53 -4.83 7.81
C LEU A 10 1.85 -5.02 9.15
N VAL A 11 2.43 -4.45 10.21
CA VAL A 11 1.96 -4.62 11.58
C VAL A 11 1.56 -3.27 12.19
N ARG A 12 0.39 -3.20 12.75
CA ARG A 12 -0.16 -2.05 13.47
C ARG A 12 -0.43 -2.41 14.92
N SER A 13 0.23 -1.74 15.86
CA SER A 13 -0.10 -1.83 17.30
C SER A 13 -1.23 -0.84 17.61
N TYR A 14 -2.38 -1.33 18.02
CA TYR A 14 -3.55 -0.51 18.32
C TYR A 14 -4.31 -1.04 19.53
N ARG A 15 -4.45 -0.22 20.59
CA ARG A 15 -5.16 -0.56 21.84
C ARG A 15 -4.72 -1.92 22.41
N GLY A 16 -3.41 -2.13 22.54
CA GLY A 16 -2.82 -3.35 23.10
C GLY A 16 -2.86 -4.58 22.18
N LYS A 17 -3.39 -4.47 20.95
CA LYS A 17 -3.47 -5.57 19.99
C LYS A 17 -2.58 -5.30 18.77
N LYS A 18 -1.97 -6.36 18.22
CA LYS A 18 -1.29 -6.32 16.94
C LYS A 18 -2.28 -6.68 15.84
N ILE A 19 -2.48 -5.78 14.89
CA ILE A 19 -3.26 -5.98 13.65
C ILE A 19 -2.24 -6.30 12.57
N ILE A 20 -2.31 -7.48 11.93
CA ILE A 20 -1.28 -7.98 11.03
C ILE A 20 -1.88 -8.33 9.68
N GLY A 21 -1.31 -7.78 8.60
CA GLY A 21 -1.64 -8.11 7.22
C GLY A 21 -0.40 -8.45 6.42
N ARG A 22 -0.45 -9.54 5.64
CA ARG A 22 0.58 -9.88 4.66
C ARG A 22 0.42 -8.99 3.43
N ILE A 23 1.44 -8.24 3.06
CA ILE A 23 1.44 -7.38 1.87
C ILE A 23 1.34 -8.25 0.62
N VAL A 24 0.34 -8.00 -0.22
CA VAL A 24 0.08 -8.77 -1.44
C VAL A 24 0.00 -7.93 -2.70
N GLU A 25 -0.01 -6.59 -2.57
CA GLU A 25 -0.02 -5.67 -3.71
C GLU A 25 0.66 -4.35 -3.32
N THR A 26 1.56 -3.88 -4.19
CA THR A 26 2.29 -2.61 -4.04
C THR A 26 2.39 -1.86 -5.36
N GLU A 27 2.64 -0.54 -5.30
CA GLU A 27 2.98 0.27 -6.48
C GLU A 27 4.18 1.15 -6.17
N ALA A 28 5.16 1.20 -7.11
CA ALA A 28 6.32 2.07 -7.01
C ALA A 28 6.05 3.43 -7.65
N TYR A 29 6.55 4.49 -7.01
CA TYR A 29 6.49 5.89 -7.46
C TYR A 29 7.87 6.51 -7.34
N GLN A 30 8.42 7.00 -8.45
CA GLN A 30 9.80 7.46 -8.56
C GLN A 30 9.86 8.97 -8.89
N GLY A 31 9.44 9.80 -7.94
CA GLY A 31 9.57 11.25 -8.14
C GLY A 31 11.03 11.73 -8.20
N PRO A 32 11.30 12.92 -8.74
CA PRO A 32 10.32 13.87 -9.27
C PRO A 32 9.88 13.61 -10.73
N GLN A 33 10.57 12.73 -11.48
CA GLN A 33 10.32 12.55 -12.93
C GLN A 33 9.01 11.81 -13.21
N ASP A 34 8.57 10.94 -12.29
CA ASP A 34 7.32 10.17 -12.41
C ASP A 34 6.12 11.09 -12.22
N LEU A 35 5.43 11.44 -13.30
CA LEU A 35 4.26 12.34 -13.26
C LEU A 35 3.08 11.79 -12.45
N ALA A 36 3.09 10.50 -12.13
CA ALA A 36 2.11 9.91 -11.22
C ALA A 36 2.47 10.06 -9.73
N ALA A 37 3.72 10.46 -9.41
CA ALA A 37 4.15 10.66 -8.03
C ALA A 37 3.67 12.01 -7.47
N HIS A 38 3.33 12.06 -6.19
CA HIS A 38 2.96 13.31 -5.51
C HIS A 38 4.11 14.33 -5.49
N SER A 39 5.33 13.88 -5.60
CA SER A 39 6.55 14.69 -5.64
C SER A 39 6.89 15.24 -7.03
N ALA A 40 6.15 14.89 -8.09
CA ALA A 40 6.37 15.40 -9.44
C ALA A 40 6.24 16.94 -9.55
N ARG A 41 5.44 17.55 -8.65
CA ARG A 41 5.25 19.01 -8.56
C ARG A 41 6.13 19.66 -7.48
N GLY A 42 7.16 18.97 -7.02
CA GLY A 42 8.05 19.44 -5.97
C GLY A 42 7.58 19.10 -4.55
N ARG A 43 8.32 19.64 -3.57
CA ARG A 43 8.06 19.45 -2.14
C ARG A 43 6.96 20.39 -1.65
N THR A 44 6.05 19.85 -0.86
CA THR A 44 4.99 20.56 -0.13
C THR A 44 4.94 20.02 1.30
N ASP A 45 4.26 20.69 2.22
CA ASP A 45 4.07 20.20 3.59
C ASP A 45 3.39 18.83 3.61
N ARG A 46 2.46 18.60 2.70
CA ARG A 46 1.74 17.33 2.56
C ARG A 46 2.64 16.15 2.21
N ASN A 47 3.63 16.34 1.34
CA ASN A 47 4.52 15.30 0.85
C ASN A 47 5.95 15.37 1.41
N ALA A 48 6.20 16.26 2.37
CA ALA A 48 7.53 16.50 2.94
C ALA A 48 8.21 15.21 3.42
N VAL A 49 7.45 14.26 3.98
CA VAL A 49 7.96 12.95 4.44
C VAL A 49 8.59 12.14 3.30
N MET A 50 8.11 12.27 2.06
CA MET A 50 8.70 11.57 0.91
C MET A 50 10.15 12.00 0.63
N PHE A 51 10.55 13.20 1.06
CA PHE A 51 11.90 13.75 0.92
C PHE A 51 12.79 13.46 2.14
N GLY A 52 12.25 12.74 3.13
CA GLY A 52 12.98 12.26 4.31
C GLY A 52 13.76 10.97 4.03
N PRO A 53 14.32 10.35 5.07
CA PRO A 53 15.10 9.11 4.95
C PRO A 53 14.20 7.92 4.57
N ALA A 54 14.83 6.87 3.98
CA ALA A 54 14.17 5.62 3.68
C ALA A 54 13.63 4.92 4.94
N GLY A 55 12.61 4.08 4.77
CA GLY A 55 12.02 3.28 5.85
C GLY A 55 10.87 3.97 6.59
N PHE A 56 10.57 5.23 6.30
CA PHE A 56 9.51 5.97 6.97
C PHE A 56 8.16 5.87 6.26
N ALA A 57 7.06 5.88 7.02
CA ALA A 57 5.72 5.88 6.49
C ALA A 57 5.33 7.25 5.95
N TYR A 58 4.86 7.32 4.72
CA TYR A 58 4.15 8.47 4.18
C TYR A 58 2.67 8.14 4.08
N VAL A 59 1.84 8.72 4.95
CA VAL A 59 0.40 8.52 4.96
C VAL A 59 -0.31 9.80 4.53
N TYR A 60 -1.14 9.70 3.48
CA TYR A 60 -1.86 10.85 2.95
C TYR A 60 -3.35 10.56 2.74
N LEU A 61 -4.17 11.60 2.75
CA LEU A 61 -5.59 11.53 2.46
C LEU A 61 -5.84 11.68 0.95
N ILE A 62 -6.67 10.80 0.38
CA ILE A 62 -7.15 10.90 -1.01
C ILE A 62 -8.68 10.99 -1.04
N TYR A 63 -9.21 11.78 -1.96
CA TYR A 63 -10.66 12.05 -2.13
C TYR A 63 -11.38 12.51 -0.85
N GLY A 64 -10.68 13.16 0.06
CA GLY A 64 -11.22 13.65 1.31
C GLY A 64 -11.64 12.58 2.33
N MET A 65 -11.50 11.29 2.02
CA MET A 65 -12.08 10.21 2.83
C MET A 65 -11.18 8.99 3.07
N TRP A 66 -10.12 8.78 2.29
CA TRP A 66 -9.29 7.57 2.37
C TRP A 66 -7.85 7.91 2.67
N ASP A 67 -7.32 7.36 3.74
CA ASP A 67 -5.89 7.36 4.00
C ASP A 67 -5.19 6.28 3.19
N CYS A 68 -3.99 6.57 2.67
CA CYS A 68 -3.16 5.66 1.91
C CYS A 68 -1.75 5.64 2.51
N VAL A 69 -1.21 4.45 2.80
CA VAL A 69 0.10 4.27 3.41
C VAL A 69 1.15 3.88 2.37
N ASN A 70 2.28 4.59 2.41
CA ASN A 70 3.45 4.33 1.58
C ASN A 70 4.69 4.13 2.45
N VAL A 71 5.69 3.48 1.88
CA VAL A 71 7.05 3.36 2.42
C VAL A 71 7.96 4.29 1.61
N VAL A 72 8.66 5.22 2.25
CA VAL A 72 9.75 5.99 1.62
C VAL A 72 10.93 5.07 1.39
N THR A 73 11.57 5.10 0.21
CA THR A 73 12.48 4.03 -0.21
C THR A 73 13.87 4.47 -0.65
N ARG A 74 14.14 5.77 -0.65
CA ARG A 74 15.44 6.32 -1.04
C ARG A 74 16.01 7.22 0.06
N GLU A 75 17.25 7.56 -0.12
CA GLU A 75 17.99 8.50 0.74
C GLU A 75 17.29 9.87 0.80
N GLN A 76 17.58 10.61 1.84
CA GLN A 76 17.03 11.95 2.06
C GLN A 76 17.24 12.86 0.83
N GLY A 77 16.19 13.54 0.43
CA GLY A 77 16.17 14.42 -0.75
C GLY A 77 15.67 13.73 -2.03
N VAL A 78 15.62 12.38 -2.10
CA VAL A 78 15.14 11.63 -3.27
C VAL A 78 13.73 11.07 -3.00
N PRO A 79 12.66 11.70 -3.50
CA PRO A 79 11.29 11.43 -3.08
C PRO A 79 10.67 10.21 -3.78
N HIS A 80 11.21 9.02 -3.52
CA HIS A 80 10.65 7.76 -3.99
C HIS A 80 9.82 7.10 -2.90
N ALA A 81 8.67 6.53 -3.26
CA ALA A 81 7.82 5.82 -2.33
C ALA A 81 7.18 4.58 -2.95
N VAL A 82 6.80 3.63 -2.11
CA VAL A 82 6.03 2.44 -2.47
C VAL A 82 4.70 2.47 -1.75
N LEU A 83 3.61 2.58 -2.50
CA LEU A 83 2.25 2.47 -1.98
C LEU A 83 1.92 1.01 -1.66
N ILE A 84 1.43 0.74 -0.45
CA ILE A 84 0.85 -0.55 -0.10
C ILE A 84 -0.63 -0.53 -0.50
N ARG A 85 -1.01 -1.40 -1.46
CA ARG A 85 -2.36 -1.39 -2.03
C ARG A 85 -3.30 -2.40 -1.41
N ALA A 86 -2.79 -3.57 -1.06
CA ALA A 86 -3.61 -4.61 -0.47
C ALA A 86 -2.81 -5.49 0.49
N VAL A 87 -3.50 -5.99 1.51
CA VAL A 87 -2.95 -6.99 2.44
C VAL A 87 -3.91 -8.17 2.58
N GLU A 88 -3.37 -9.36 2.72
CA GLU A 88 -4.09 -10.56 3.13
C GLU A 88 -4.16 -10.56 4.67
N PRO A 89 -5.34 -10.70 5.29
CA PRO A 89 -5.46 -10.72 6.75
C PRO A 89 -4.68 -11.88 7.38
N VAL A 90 -3.90 -11.57 8.43
CA VAL A 90 -3.16 -12.56 9.22
C VAL A 90 -3.69 -12.57 10.66
N ALA A 91 -3.79 -11.41 11.31
CA ALA A 91 -4.31 -11.33 12.68
C ALA A 91 -5.09 -10.03 12.92
N ASN A 92 -6.21 -10.15 13.64
CA ASN A 92 -7.03 -9.05 14.17
C ASN A 92 -7.54 -8.03 13.12
N ILE A 93 -7.52 -8.34 11.84
CA ILE A 93 -8.09 -7.49 10.79
C ILE A 93 -9.59 -7.76 10.68
N LYS A 94 -10.38 -6.69 10.79
CA LYS A 94 -11.82 -6.72 10.53
C LYS A 94 -12.14 -5.81 9.35
N GLY A 95 -12.76 -6.36 8.30
CA GLY A 95 -13.16 -5.59 7.11
C GLY A 95 -12.34 -5.90 5.88
N LYS A 96 -12.50 -5.03 4.87
CA LYS A 96 -11.95 -5.19 3.52
C LYS A 96 -10.52 -4.65 3.47
N THR A 97 -9.61 -5.36 2.77
CA THR A 97 -8.18 -5.01 2.67
C THR A 97 -7.64 -4.95 1.24
N TRP A 98 -8.50 -5.14 0.25
CA TRP A 98 -8.16 -5.13 -1.18
C TRP A 98 -8.36 -3.74 -1.82
N GLY A 99 -7.49 -2.83 -1.47
CA GLY A 99 -7.43 -1.44 -1.91
C GLY A 99 -6.79 -0.57 -0.84
N PRO A 100 -6.03 0.48 -1.23
CA PRO A 100 -5.18 1.23 -0.31
C PRO A 100 -5.96 1.91 0.82
N GLY A 101 -7.10 2.53 0.51
CA GLY A 101 -7.97 3.13 1.54
C GLY A 101 -8.67 2.09 2.41
N LEU A 102 -9.09 0.95 1.83
CA LEU A 102 -9.77 -0.11 2.56
C LEU A 102 -8.82 -0.77 3.58
N LEU A 103 -7.57 -1.05 3.18
CA LEU A 103 -6.59 -1.61 4.11
C LEU A 103 -6.26 -0.64 5.26
N CYS A 104 -6.08 0.66 4.97
CA CYS A 104 -5.82 1.65 6.00
C CYS A 104 -6.97 1.71 7.02
N LYS A 105 -8.23 1.73 6.54
CA LYS A 105 -9.40 1.67 7.40
C LYS A 105 -9.45 0.40 8.26
N ALA A 106 -9.22 -0.78 7.65
CA ALA A 106 -9.26 -2.07 8.34
C ALA A 106 -8.13 -2.23 9.37
N MET A 107 -6.95 -1.67 9.09
CA MET A 107 -5.78 -1.72 9.96
C MET A 107 -5.66 -0.52 10.91
N ARG A 108 -6.62 0.42 10.92
CA ARG A 108 -6.57 1.63 11.76
C ARG A 108 -5.33 2.47 11.50
N ILE A 109 -4.97 2.62 10.23
CA ILE A 109 -3.87 3.47 9.76
C ILE A 109 -4.46 4.79 9.28
N ASP A 110 -3.98 5.88 9.86
CA ASP A 110 -4.36 7.25 9.53
C ASP A 110 -3.13 8.16 9.40
N ARG A 111 -3.34 9.42 9.03
CA ARG A 111 -2.26 10.42 8.85
C ARG A 111 -1.43 10.70 10.11
N GLY A 112 -1.96 10.41 11.30
CA GLY A 112 -1.20 10.50 12.56
C GLY A 112 -0.05 9.50 12.66
N LEU A 113 0.08 8.60 11.67
CA LEU A 113 1.20 7.67 11.51
C LEU A 113 2.18 8.08 10.39
N SER A 114 1.94 9.20 9.70
CA SER A 114 2.93 9.73 8.75
C SER A 114 4.21 10.12 9.50
N GLY A 115 5.36 9.71 8.99
CA GLY A 115 6.65 9.86 9.69
C GLY A 115 6.98 8.73 10.68
N ALA A 116 6.15 7.68 10.80
CA ALA A 116 6.51 6.51 11.60
C ALA A 116 7.66 5.72 10.95
N ASP A 117 8.63 5.31 11.74
CA ASP A 117 9.72 4.42 11.31
C ASP A 117 9.18 2.99 11.16
N LEU A 118 9.11 2.53 9.90
CA LEU A 118 8.59 1.20 9.54
C LEU A 118 9.61 0.07 9.74
N CYS A 119 10.88 0.41 9.97
CA CYS A 119 11.96 -0.55 10.25
C CYS A 119 12.08 -0.86 11.75
N ASN A 120 11.44 -0.04 12.61
CA ASN A 120 11.53 -0.16 14.06
C ASN A 120 10.36 -0.98 14.61
N SER A 121 10.66 -2.15 15.17
CA SER A 121 9.66 -3.08 15.76
C SER A 121 9.69 -3.10 17.30
N THR A 122 10.20 -2.06 17.94
CA THR A 122 10.24 -1.96 19.41
C THR A 122 8.84 -1.94 20.02
N SER A 123 8.74 -2.13 21.33
CA SER A 123 7.46 -2.12 22.06
C SER A 123 6.69 -0.78 21.95
N LYS A 124 7.39 0.31 21.63
CA LYS A 124 6.81 1.64 21.40
C LYS A 124 6.36 1.87 19.95
N ALA A 125 6.76 1.00 19.00
CA ALA A 125 6.39 1.14 17.61
C ALA A 125 4.87 1.00 17.42
N ARG A 126 4.28 1.92 16.67
CA ARG A 126 2.83 1.88 16.36
C ARG A 126 2.53 1.26 15.01
N LEU A 127 3.46 1.35 14.05
CA LEU A 127 3.36 0.80 12.71
C LEU A 127 4.75 0.37 12.24
N TRP A 128 4.89 -0.85 11.73
CA TRP A 128 6.17 -1.34 11.18
C TRP A 128 5.96 -2.45 10.16
N ILE A 129 7.04 -2.79 9.45
CA ILE A 129 7.10 -3.92 8.52
C ILE A 129 8.08 -4.94 9.08
N GLN A 130 7.71 -6.22 9.02
CA GLN A 130 8.57 -7.31 9.49
C GLN A 130 8.51 -8.51 8.56
N THR A 131 9.58 -9.31 8.57
CA THR A 131 9.58 -10.64 7.96
C THR A 131 8.65 -11.55 8.74
N PRO A 132 7.76 -12.32 8.07
CA PRO A 132 6.96 -13.33 8.74
C PRO A 132 7.85 -14.46 9.28
N ALA A 133 7.48 -15.05 10.43
CA ALA A 133 8.18 -16.21 11.00
C ALA A 133 8.12 -17.41 10.03
N GLU A 134 6.98 -17.59 9.37
CA GLU A 134 6.76 -18.61 8.35
C GLU A 134 6.44 -17.92 7.01
N PRO A 135 7.44 -17.74 6.12
CA PRO A 135 7.25 -17.11 4.83
C PRO A 135 6.38 -17.97 3.90
N LYS A 136 5.25 -17.41 3.47
CA LYS A 136 4.42 -18.01 2.43
C LYS A 136 4.98 -17.67 1.05
N GLN A 137 5.24 -18.68 0.22
CA GLN A 137 5.75 -18.47 -1.12
C GLN A 137 4.77 -17.65 -1.96
N SER A 138 5.24 -16.53 -2.52
CA SER A 138 4.49 -15.65 -3.40
C SER A 138 4.85 -15.88 -4.87
N ARG A 139 3.86 -15.86 -5.76
CA ARG A 139 4.09 -15.80 -7.22
C ARG A 139 3.88 -14.36 -7.68
N ILE A 140 4.97 -13.62 -7.79
CA ILE A 140 4.92 -12.17 -8.05
C ILE A 140 4.77 -11.90 -9.54
N ALA A 141 3.73 -11.15 -9.91
CA ALA A 141 3.52 -10.57 -11.23
C ALA A 141 3.68 -9.05 -11.22
N ARG A 142 3.79 -8.46 -12.41
CA ARG A 142 3.85 -7.02 -12.66
C ARG A 142 2.72 -6.58 -13.58
N ALA A 143 2.22 -5.38 -13.38
CA ALA A 143 1.26 -4.73 -14.26
C ALA A 143 1.39 -3.20 -14.16
N THR A 144 0.60 -2.48 -14.95
CA THR A 144 0.45 -1.03 -14.83
C THR A 144 -0.17 -0.65 -13.48
N ARG A 145 0.15 0.55 -13.01
CA ARG A 145 -0.44 1.14 -11.80
C ARG A 145 -1.91 1.50 -12.03
N ILE A 146 -2.68 1.61 -10.96
CA ILE A 146 -4.13 1.86 -11.02
C ILE A 146 -4.43 3.32 -10.70
N GLY A 147 -5.25 3.96 -11.55
CA GLY A 147 -5.72 5.32 -11.32
C GLY A 147 -4.68 6.41 -11.59
N VAL A 148 -3.73 6.15 -12.49
CA VAL A 148 -2.68 7.08 -12.89
C VAL A 148 -2.69 7.40 -14.39
N ASP A 149 -3.82 7.24 -15.06
CA ASP A 149 -3.97 7.41 -16.51
C ASP A 149 -3.58 8.83 -16.99
N TYR A 150 -3.70 9.81 -16.11
CA TYR A 150 -3.28 11.20 -16.33
C TYR A 150 -1.75 11.39 -16.49
N ALA A 151 -0.95 10.39 -16.15
CA ALA A 151 0.51 10.50 -16.11
C ALA A 151 1.20 10.17 -17.45
N GLY A 152 0.46 10.09 -18.55
CA GLY A 152 1.00 9.84 -19.89
C GLY A 152 1.83 8.56 -19.97
N ALA A 153 3.05 8.61 -20.51
CA ALA A 153 3.95 7.46 -20.64
C ALA A 153 4.28 6.77 -19.29
N TRP A 154 4.22 7.51 -18.20
CA TRP A 154 4.42 6.95 -16.84
C TRP A 154 3.32 6.01 -16.41
N ALA A 155 2.09 6.17 -16.90
CA ALA A 155 0.98 5.27 -16.65
C ALA A 155 1.23 3.86 -17.20
N GLN A 156 2.01 3.74 -18.29
CA GLN A 156 2.32 2.47 -18.95
C GLN A 156 3.44 1.67 -18.25
N LYS A 157 4.11 2.25 -17.26
CA LYS A 157 5.16 1.56 -16.51
C LYS A 157 4.57 0.42 -15.67
N HIS A 158 5.12 -0.80 -15.80
CA HIS A 158 4.71 -1.98 -15.02
C HIS A 158 5.28 -1.93 -13.59
N TRP A 159 4.92 -0.90 -12.84
CA TRP A 159 5.40 -0.63 -11.50
C TRP A 159 4.40 -0.98 -10.39
N ARG A 160 3.41 -1.78 -10.71
CA ARG A 160 2.55 -2.47 -9.75
C ARG A 160 2.96 -3.92 -9.66
N PHE A 161 3.20 -4.40 -8.43
CA PHE A 161 3.62 -5.75 -8.09
C PHE A 161 2.55 -6.41 -7.23
N PHE A 162 2.25 -7.68 -7.48
CA PHE A 162 1.24 -8.39 -6.70
C PHE A 162 1.47 -9.91 -6.70
N ASP A 163 1.00 -10.56 -5.62
CA ASP A 163 0.97 -12.02 -5.52
C ASP A 163 -0.23 -12.58 -6.28
N GLN A 164 0.02 -13.25 -7.42
CA GLN A 164 -1.04 -13.86 -8.26
C GLN A 164 -1.88 -14.91 -7.53
N ARG A 165 -1.34 -15.51 -6.46
CA ARG A 165 -2.02 -16.55 -5.67
C ARG A 165 -2.94 -15.97 -4.61
N SER A 166 -2.82 -14.68 -4.29
CA SER A 166 -3.63 -14.05 -3.26
C SER A 166 -4.99 -13.61 -3.79
N PRO A 167 -6.10 -14.04 -3.17
CA PRO A 167 -7.44 -13.56 -3.51
C PRO A 167 -7.69 -12.11 -3.03
N TYR A 168 -6.73 -11.49 -2.33
CA TYR A 168 -6.85 -10.13 -1.79
C TYR A 168 -6.29 -9.05 -2.68
N VAL A 169 -5.72 -9.38 -3.84
CA VAL A 169 -5.30 -8.40 -4.84
C VAL A 169 -6.51 -7.57 -5.29
N SER A 170 -6.35 -6.25 -5.33
CA SER A 170 -7.47 -5.30 -5.48
C SER A 170 -8.29 -5.50 -6.77
N THR A 171 -7.63 -5.83 -7.90
CA THR A 171 -8.28 -6.07 -9.19
C THR A 171 -9.07 -7.39 -9.24
N VAL A 172 -8.58 -8.45 -8.60
CA VAL A 172 -9.27 -9.75 -8.53
C VAL A 172 -10.60 -9.61 -7.81
N ARG A 173 -10.61 -8.90 -6.68
CA ARG A 173 -11.84 -8.67 -5.89
C ARG A 173 -12.84 -7.76 -6.61
N ALA A 174 -12.37 -6.75 -7.32
CA ALA A 174 -13.24 -5.89 -8.12
C ALA A 174 -13.92 -6.65 -9.25
N ALA A 175 -13.21 -7.53 -9.95
CA ALA A 175 -13.76 -8.39 -11.00
C ALA A 175 -14.78 -9.39 -10.45
N ALA A 176 -14.49 -10.05 -9.34
CA ALA A 176 -15.43 -10.97 -8.68
C ALA A 176 -16.72 -10.27 -8.27
N ARG A 177 -16.65 -9.05 -7.72
CA ARG A 177 -17.83 -8.25 -7.37
C ARG A 177 -18.67 -7.87 -8.59
N ARG A 178 -18.04 -7.50 -9.71
CA ARG A 178 -18.75 -7.21 -10.96
C ARG A 178 -19.52 -8.43 -11.45
N ARG A 179 -18.91 -9.63 -11.46
CA ARG A 179 -19.58 -10.87 -11.86
C ARG A 179 -20.82 -11.19 -11.01
N LEU A 180 -20.72 -11.03 -9.69
CA LEU A 180 -21.85 -11.25 -8.77
C LEU A 180 -23.01 -10.27 -9.02
N LEU A 181 -22.73 -9.00 -9.29
CA LEU A 181 -23.75 -8.00 -9.60
C LEU A 181 -24.48 -8.32 -10.92
N HIS A 182 -23.75 -8.76 -11.97
CA HIS A 182 -24.34 -9.13 -13.25
C HIS A 182 -25.15 -10.44 -13.17
N SER A 183 -24.75 -11.40 -12.33
CA SER A 183 -25.50 -12.65 -12.14
C SER A 183 -26.83 -12.45 -11.40
N ASN A 184 -26.93 -11.44 -10.55
CA ASN A 184 -28.17 -11.10 -9.83
C ASN A 184 -29.13 -10.27 -10.69
N SER A 185 -28.65 -9.45 -11.63
CA SER A 185 -29.51 -8.68 -12.55
C SER A 185 -30.15 -9.54 -13.67
N ASN A 186 -29.61 -10.74 -13.93
CA ASN A 186 -30.18 -11.68 -14.91
C ASN A 186 -31.16 -12.69 -14.26
N ARG A 187 -31.48 -12.54 -12.97
CA ARG A 187 -32.45 -13.37 -12.23
C ARG A 187 -33.69 -12.61 -11.76
N ALA A 188 -33.82 -11.35 -12.13
CA ALA A 188 -34.98 -10.49 -11.96
C ALA A 188 -35.62 -10.20 -13.37
#